data_1ad34333ba8f81c4136d03050ea205df
#
_entry.id   1ad34333ba8f81c4136d03050ea205df
#
_cell.length_a   1.000
_cell.length_b   1.000
_cell.length_c   1.000
_cell.angle_alpha   90.00
_cell.angle_beta   90.00
_cell.angle_gamma   90.00
#
_symmetry.space_group_name_H-M   'P 1'
#
loop_
_entity.id
_entity.type
_entity.pdbx_description
1 polymer ?
#
loop_
_entity_poly.entity_id
_entity_poly.type
_entity_poly.pdbx_seq_one_letter_code
_entity_poly.pdbx_strand_id
1 'polypeptide(L)'
;MQDITSESIAEFITSHDIPLMATQTKLCIPIIFRMCQKMLHGIKFDEIKVCDNLIIDGHHRYLSAFIINHKLGQVPTNSTSATEPISWDLVKFVEDDWDTPAKIDYLNELDAKYNKLEIEFVKQITSR
;
A
#
# COMPACT_ATOMS: atom_id res chain seq x y z
N MET A 1 1.39 16.80 0.20
CA MET A 1 2.04 15.50 -0.05
C MET A 1 2.66 15.48 -1.44
N GLN A 2 3.79 14.85 -1.59
CA GLN A 2 4.41 14.69 -2.91
C GLN A 2 3.55 13.79 -3.80
N ASP A 3 3.67 13.99 -5.09
CA ASP A 3 3.03 13.09 -6.05
C ASP A 3 3.61 11.68 -5.92
N ILE A 4 2.74 10.70 -5.99
CA ILE A 4 3.14 9.30 -5.98
C ILE A 4 3.38 8.86 -7.43
N THR A 5 4.65 8.82 -7.79
CA THR A 5 5.10 8.42 -9.13
C THR A 5 6.17 7.34 -9.02
N SER A 6 6.48 6.71 -10.12
CA SER A 6 7.56 5.72 -10.18
C SER A 6 8.88 6.34 -9.68
N GLU A 7 9.17 7.58 -10.10
CA GLU A 7 10.39 8.29 -9.69
C GLU A 7 10.39 8.62 -8.21
N SER A 8 9.28 9.14 -7.67
CA SER A 8 9.21 9.52 -6.25
C SER A 8 9.33 8.30 -5.35
N ILE A 9 8.74 7.17 -5.73
CA ILE A 9 8.85 5.93 -4.98
C ILE A 9 10.29 5.41 -5.03
N ALA A 10 10.93 5.44 -6.18
CA ALA A 10 12.33 5.00 -6.33
C ALA A 10 13.27 5.85 -5.47
N GLU A 11 13.08 7.16 -5.46
CA GLU A 11 13.87 8.07 -4.60
C GLU A 11 13.64 7.76 -3.12
N PHE A 12 12.39 7.51 -2.74
CA PHE A 12 12.04 7.18 -1.36
C PHE A 12 12.73 5.90 -0.91
N ILE A 13 12.68 4.85 -1.73
CA ILE A 13 13.32 3.57 -1.44
C ILE A 13 14.83 3.73 -1.30
N THR A 14 15.45 4.51 -2.17
CA THR A 14 16.90 4.75 -2.15
C THR A 14 17.33 5.52 -0.89
N SER A 15 16.50 6.45 -0.42
CA SER A 15 16.84 7.36 0.67
C SER A 15 16.42 6.86 2.05
N HIS A 16 15.70 5.75 2.13
CA HIS A 16 15.20 5.20 3.40
C HIS A 16 15.60 3.75 3.56
N ASP A 17 15.81 3.37 4.82
CA ASP A 17 16.11 2.00 5.20
C ASP A 17 14.78 1.33 5.57
N ILE A 18 14.24 0.50 4.67
CA ILE A 18 12.95 -0.14 4.88
C ILE A 18 13.15 -1.47 5.59
N PRO A 19 12.64 -1.63 6.83
CA PRO A 19 12.95 -2.80 7.67
C PRO A 19 12.49 -4.14 7.11
N LEU A 20 11.30 -4.18 6.47
CA LEU A 20 10.77 -5.42 5.93
C LEU A 20 11.12 -5.54 4.45
N MET A 21 11.44 -6.76 4.02
CA MET A 21 11.71 -7.04 2.61
C MET A 21 10.43 -7.43 1.88
N ALA A 22 10.39 -7.13 0.59
CA ALA A 22 9.31 -7.54 -0.28
C ALA A 22 9.44 -9.03 -0.62
N THR A 23 8.32 -9.63 -1.01
CA THR A 23 8.26 -10.97 -1.59
C THR A 23 7.45 -10.98 -2.88
N GLN A 24 7.13 -9.79 -3.39
CA GLN A 24 6.35 -9.56 -4.59
C GLN A 24 7.16 -8.69 -5.54
N THR A 25 7.16 -9.04 -6.83
CA THR A 25 8.04 -8.38 -7.82
C THR A 25 7.48 -7.10 -8.41
N LYS A 26 6.16 -6.92 -8.33
CA LYS A 26 5.48 -5.74 -8.91
C LYS A 26 4.48 -5.17 -7.93
N LEU A 27 4.36 -3.86 -7.90
CA LEU A 27 3.33 -3.15 -7.15
C LEU A 27 2.69 -2.09 -8.04
N CYS A 28 1.45 -1.75 -7.70
CA CYS A 28 0.60 -0.86 -8.49
C CYS A 28 0.60 0.55 -7.90
N ILE A 29 1.09 1.52 -8.66
CA ILE A 29 1.18 2.92 -8.21
C ILE A 29 -0.20 3.51 -7.86
N PRO A 30 -1.25 3.35 -8.70
CA PRO A 30 -2.57 3.85 -8.33
C PRO A 30 -3.11 3.30 -7.00
N ILE A 31 -2.84 2.03 -6.68
CA ILE A 31 -3.24 1.46 -5.39
C ILE A 31 -2.47 2.12 -4.25
N ILE A 32 -1.16 2.30 -4.39
CA ILE A 32 -0.34 2.99 -3.39
C ILE A 32 -0.87 4.41 -3.17
N PHE A 33 -1.18 5.15 -4.24
CA PHE A 33 -1.73 6.48 -4.13
C PHE A 33 -3.03 6.50 -3.31
N ARG A 34 -3.99 5.65 -3.67
CA ARG A 34 -5.27 5.61 -2.97
C ARG A 34 -5.12 5.25 -1.49
N MET A 35 -4.25 4.30 -1.18
CA MET A 35 -3.99 3.91 0.21
C MET A 35 -3.32 5.03 1.00
N CYS A 36 -2.33 5.72 0.42
CA CYS A 36 -1.71 6.88 1.06
C CYS A 36 -2.75 7.95 1.38
N GLN A 37 -3.60 8.28 0.42
CA GLN A 37 -4.64 9.30 0.61
C GLN A 37 -5.62 8.91 1.71
N LYS A 38 -6.06 7.66 1.71
CA LYS A 38 -6.96 7.14 2.75
C LYS A 38 -6.32 7.20 4.12
N MET A 39 -5.07 6.75 4.25
CA MET A 39 -4.36 6.77 5.53
C MET A 39 -4.12 8.18 6.03
N LEU A 40 -3.79 9.12 5.13
CA LEU A 40 -3.62 10.53 5.49
C LEU A 40 -4.89 11.15 6.07
N HIS A 41 -6.05 10.64 5.68
CA HIS A 41 -7.35 11.13 6.16
C HIS A 41 -7.96 10.26 7.26
N GLY A 42 -7.14 9.42 7.88
CA GLY A 42 -7.56 8.66 9.07
C GLY A 42 -8.32 7.38 8.80
N ILE A 43 -8.42 6.94 7.55
CA ILE A 43 -9.04 5.65 7.23
C ILE A 43 -8.14 4.53 7.70
N LYS A 44 -8.70 3.59 8.45
CA LYS A 44 -7.95 2.49 9.05
C LYS A 44 -7.83 1.33 8.07
N PHE A 45 -6.66 0.68 8.11
CA PHE A 45 -6.37 -0.50 7.30
C PHE A 45 -6.03 -1.67 8.21
N ASP A 46 -6.30 -2.87 7.70
CA ASP A 46 -5.96 -4.11 8.39
C ASP A 46 -4.46 -4.27 8.53
N GLU A 47 -4.06 -5.08 9.51
CA GLU A 47 -2.69 -5.46 9.74
C GLU A 47 -2.13 -6.22 8.53
N ILE A 48 -0.82 -6.10 8.33
CA ILE A 48 -0.12 -6.90 7.32
C ILE A 48 0.35 -8.21 7.95
N LYS A 49 0.62 -9.20 7.11
CA LYS A 49 1.14 -10.50 7.55
C LYS A 49 2.62 -10.61 7.23
N VAL A 50 3.41 -11.00 8.22
CA VAL A 50 4.86 -11.05 8.10
C VAL A 50 5.39 -12.42 8.56
N CYS A 51 6.51 -12.83 7.96
CA CYS A 51 7.29 -13.97 8.39
C CYS A 51 8.74 -13.52 8.52
N ASP A 52 9.28 -13.52 9.74
CA ASP A 52 10.58 -12.92 10.03
C ASP A 52 10.62 -11.46 9.54
N ASN A 53 11.51 -11.10 8.62
CA ASN A 53 11.58 -9.76 8.05
C ASN A 53 10.93 -9.67 6.66
N LEU A 54 10.07 -10.64 6.31
CA LEU A 54 9.44 -10.71 5.00
C LEU A 54 7.98 -10.33 5.06
N ILE A 55 7.52 -9.51 4.12
CA ILE A 55 6.10 -9.23 3.95
C ILE A 55 5.48 -10.40 3.20
N ILE A 56 4.48 -11.04 3.80
CA ILE A 56 3.76 -12.14 3.15
C ILE A 56 2.47 -11.65 2.51
N ASP A 57 1.76 -10.74 3.19
CA ASP A 57 0.54 -10.13 2.66
C ASP A 57 0.49 -8.66 3.08
N GLY A 58 0.10 -7.80 2.14
CA GLY A 58 -0.08 -6.38 2.41
C GLY A 58 1.06 -5.48 1.95
N HIS A 59 1.73 -5.82 0.86
CA HIS A 59 2.84 -5.00 0.32
C HIS A 59 2.43 -3.56 0.04
N HIS A 60 1.28 -3.36 -0.63
CA HIS A 60 0.79 -2.01 -0.93
C HIS A 60 0.49 -1.23 0.35
N ARG A 61 -0.13 -1.90 1.34
CA ARG A 61 -0.43 -1.27 2.64
C ARG A 61 0.85 -0.88 3.37
N TYR A 62 1.82 -1.78 3.41
CA TYR A 62 3.07 -1.54 4.13
C TYR A 62 3.84 -0.37 3.52
N LEU A 63 4.05 -0.40 2.21
CA LEU A 63 4.81 0.66 1.55
C LEU A 63 4.09 2.01 1.65
N SER A 64 2.77 2.03 1.45
CA SER A 64 1.97 3.25 1.59
C SER A 64 2.10 3.85 2.98
N ALA A 65 1.98 3.03 4.02
CA ALA A 65 2.12 3.47 5.40
C ALA A 65 3.53 3.98 5.69
N PHE A 66 4.54 3.31 5.16
CA PHE A 66 5.93 3.74 5.36
C PHE A 66 6.19 5.08 4.70
N ILE A 67 5.70 5.31 3.48
CA ILE A 67 5.86 6.57 2.75
C ILE A 67 5.30 7.76 3.54
N ILE A 68 4.13 7.60 4.15
CA ILE A 68 3.49 8.70 4.89
C ILE A 68 3.79 8.67 6.39
N ASN A 69 4.69 7.80 6.82
CA ASN A 69 5.06 7.63 8.23
C ASN A 69 3.87 7.29 9.13
N HIS A 70 3.04 6.37 8.66
CA HIS A 70 1.87 5.87 9.38
C HIS A 70 2.16 4.49 9.94
N LYS A 71 1.72 4.22 11.18
CA LYS A 71 1.94 2.91 11.79
C LYS A 71 0.86 1.94 11.37
N LEU A 72 1.29 0.76 10.97
CA LEU A 72 0.42 -0.33 10.55
C LEU A 72 0.75 -1.56 11.37
N GLY A 73 -0.28 -2.25 11.85
CA GLY A 73 -0.08 -3.47 12.64
C GLY A 73 0.50 -4.61 11.81
N GLN A 74 1.20 -5.51 12.49
CA GLN A 74 1.82 -6.69 11.88
C GLN A 74 1.41 -7.92 12.66
N VAL A 75 1.02 -8.99 11.94
CA VAL A 75 0.75 -10.29 12.56
C VAL A 75 1.65 -11.34 11.92
N PRO A 76 2.15 -12.29 12.71
CA PRO A 76 3.01 -13.34 12.17
C PRO A 76 2.22 -14.33 11.34
N THR A 77 2.85 -14.86 10.31
CA THR A 77 2.31 -15.94 9.49
C THR A 77 3.47 -16.80 8.98
N ASN A 78 3.15 -17.87 8.27
CA ASN A 78 4.16 -18.76 7.71
C ASN A 78 4.48 -18.37 6.28
N SER A 79 5.74 -18.55 5.89
CA SER A 79 6.16 -18.53 4.50
C SER A 79 6.01 -19.92 3.88
N THR A 80 6.09 -20.00 2.56
CA THR A 80 6.13 -21.27 1.83
C THR A 80 7.51 -21.45 1.19
N SER A 81 7.76 -22.64 0.63
CA SER A 81 9.00 -22.88 -0.11
C SER A 81 9.13 -22.00 -1.36
N ALA A 82 8.03 -21.42 -1.84
CA ALA A 82 8.02 -20.51 -2.99
C ALA A 82 8.25 -19.06 -2.59
N THR A 83 8.29 -18.74 -1.29
CA THR A 83 8.50 -17.37 -0.81
C THR A 83 9.96 -16.99 -0.98
N GLU A 84 10.23 -15.92 -1.74
CA GLU A 84 11.57 -15.44 -2.02
C GLU A 84 11.72 -13.99 -1.55
N PRO A 85 12.76 -13.65 -0.79
CA PRO A 85 13.01 -12.26 -0.43
C PRO A 85 13.44 -11.46 -1.66
N ILE A 86 12.85 -10.27 -1.82
CA ILE A 86 13.13 -9.39 -2.95
C ILE A 86 13.51 -8.02 -2.39
N SER A 87 14.67 -7.52 -2.79
CA SER A 87 15.09 -6.17 -2.42
C SER A 87 14.16 -5.14 -3.06
N TRP A 88 13.84 -4.07 -2.33
CA TRP A 88 12.93 -3.04 -2.82
C TRP A 88 13.41 -2.37 -4.11
N ASP A 89 14.71 -2.29 -4.33
CA ASP A 89 15.26 -1.73 -5.58
C ASP A 89 15.02 -2.62 -6.80
N LEU A 90 14.60 -3.86 -6.59
CA LEU A 90 14.24 -4.80 -7.66
C LEU A 90 12.74 -4.91 -7.89
N VAL A 91 11.93 -4.27 -7.05
CA VAL A 91 10.47 -4.25 -7.22
C VAL A 91 10.11 -3.25 -8.31
N LYS A 92 9.25 -3.67 -9.24
CA LYS A 92 8.76 -2.79 -10.31
C LYS A 92 7.46 -2.13 -9.89
N PHE A 93 7.39 -0.81 -10.09
CA PHE A 93 6.20 -0.02 -9.80
C PHE A 93 5.51 0.32 -11.11
N VAL A 94 4.27 -0.16 -11.29
CA VAL A 94 3.55 -0.06 -12.56
C VAL A 94 2.43 0.98 -12.47
N GLU A 95 2.20 1.69 -13.57
CA GLU A 95 1.20 2.75 -13.64
C GLU A 95 -0.20 2.23 -13.95
N ASP A 96 -0.32 1.05 -14.55
CA ASP A 96 -1.61 0.46 -14.85
C ASP A 96 -2.36 0.14 -13.55
N ASP A 97 -3.63 0.53 -13.49
CA ASP A 97 -4.45 0.27 -12.31
C ASP A 97 -4.92 -1.17 -12.30
N TRP A 98 -4.55 -1.90 -11.27
CA TRP A 98 -4.95 -3.29 -11.10
C TRP A 98 -6.41 -3.42 -10.67
N ASP A 99 -7.00 -2.35 -10.13
CA ASP A 99 -8.39 -2.35 -9.69
C ASP A 99 -9.28 -1.78 -10.78
N THR A 100 -10.42 -2.45 -11.00
CA THR A 100 -11.46 -1.94 -11.90
C THR A 100 -12.18 -0.77 -11.25
N PRO A 101 -12.85 0.12 -12.03
CA PRO A 101 -13.68 1.17 -11.45
C PRO A 101 -14.73 0.62 -10.47
N ALA A 102 -15.33 -0.52 -10.77
CA ALA A 102 -16.33 -1.14 -9.89
C ALA A 102 -15.70 -1.55 -8.55
N LYS A 103 -14.49 -2.11 -8.58
CA LYS A 103 -13.79 -2.50 -7.35
C LYS A 103 -13.38 -1.28 -6.53
N ILE A 104 -12.90 -0.22 -7.18
CA ILE A 104 -12.55 1.04 -6.51
C ILE A 104 -13.78 1.60 -5.79
N ASP A 105 -14.93 1.65 -6.47
CA ASP A 105 -16.17 2.14 -5.88
C ASP A 105 -16.60 1.28 -4.70
N TYR A 106 -16.52 -0.03 -4.82
CA TYR A 106 -16.86 -0.96 -3.75
C TYR A 106 -15.98 -0.75 -2.51
N LEU A 107 -14.68 -0.65 -2.70
CA LEU A 107 -13.73 -0.40 -1.60
C LEU A 107 -13.99 0.95 -0.95
N ASN A 108 -14.25 1.99 -1.74
CA ASN A 108 -14.57 3.32 -1.22
C ASN A 108 -15.86 3.32 -0.39
N GLU A 109 -16.87 2.58 -0.83
CA GLU A 109 -18.13 2.44 -0.08
C GLU A 109 -17.91 1.74 1.26
N LEU A 110 -17.11 0.67 1.29
CA LEU A 110 -16.78 -0.02 2.54
C LEU A 110 -16.01 0.90 3.48
N ASP A 111 -15.02 1.62 2.97
CA ASP A 111 -14.20 2.51 3.79
C ASP A 111 -15.03 3.66 4.35
N ALA A 112 -15.94 4.23 3.55
CA ALA A 112 -16.85 5.27 4.01
C ALA A 112 -17.74 4.74 5.14
N LYS A 113 -18.31 3.56 4.96
CA LYS A 113 -19.20 2.94 5.94
C LYS A 113 -18.48 2.66 7.27
N TYR A 114 -17.34 1.98 7.22
CA TYR A 114 -16.63 1.55 8.43
C TYR A 114 -15.92 2.69 9.15
N ASN A 115 -15.62 3.78 8.44
CA ASN A 115 -14.96 4.95 9.04
C ASN A 115 -15.91 6.12 9.27
N LYS A 116 -17.21 5.95 9.02
CA LYS A 116 -18.26 6.96 9.20
C LYS A 116 -17.95 8.25 8.45
N LEU A 117 -17.59 8.10 7.17
CA LEU A 117 -17.28 9.20 6.26
C LEU A 117 -18.30 9.28 5.13
N GLU A 118 -18.45 10.45 4.55
CA GLU A 118 -19.26 10.62 3.35
C GLU A 118 -18.57 9.97 2.15
N ILE A 119 -19.34 9.22 1.35
CA ILE A 119 -18.78 8.53 0.18
C ILE A 119 -18.13 9.51 -0.81
N GLU A 120 -18.73 10.70 -0.99
CA GLU A 120 -18.18 11.70 -1.90
C GLU A 120 -16.82 12.21 -1.44
N PHE A 121 -16.59 12.30 -0.14
CA PHE A 121 -15.29 12.65 0.40
C PHE A 121 -14.24 11.58 0.07
N VAL A 122 -14.60 10.29 0.27
CA VAL A 122 -13.67 9.19 -0.02
C VAL A 122 -13.35 9.14 -1.51
N LYS A 123 -14.34 9.35 -2.37
CA LYS A 123 -14.12 9.44 -3.82
C LYS A 123 -13.18 10.58 -4.18
N GLN A 124 -13.36 11.74 -3.55
CA GLN A 124 -12.55 12.93 -3.84
C GLN A 124 -11.08 12.69 -3.48
N ILE A 125 -10.78 12.17 -2.30
CA ILE A 125 -9.40 11.98 -1.86
C ILE A 125 -8.68 10.86 -2.62
N THR A 126 -9.42 9.95 -3.26
CA THR A 126 -8.84 8.85 -4.03
C THR A 126 -8.78 9.14 -5.53
N SER A 127 -9.27 10.28 -5.98
CA SER A 127 -9.14 10.72 -7.37
C SER A 127 -7.76 11.30 -7.62
N ARG A 128 -7.18 10.89 -8.74
CA ARG A 128 -5.83 11.32 -9.12
C ARG A 128 -5.86 12.45 -10.13
#